data_ae834e23882469c4d623ac0c95901e64
#
_entry.id   ae834e23882469c4d623ac0c95901e64
#
_cell.length_a   1.000
_cell.length_b   1.000
_cell.length_c   1.000
_cell.angle_alpha   90.00
_cell.angle_beta   90.00
_cell.angle_gamma   90.00
#
_symmetry.space_group_name_H-M   'P 1'
#
loop_
_entity.id
_entity.type
_entity.pdbx_description
1 polymer ?
#
loop_
_entity_poly.entity_id
_entity_poly.type
_entity_poly.pdbx_seq_one_letter_code
_entity_poly.pdbx_strand_id
1 'polypeptide(L)' 'SREIEVLNLLSSGKRNKDIANALNINEKTVSTYKTRLLKKLKVDNLADLIHQSRMFQFG' A
#
# COMPACT_ATOMS: atom_id res chain seq x y z
N SER A 1 1.79 -8.94 -7.82
CA SER A 1 1.72 -7.67 -8.53
C SER A 1 2.34 -6.55 -7.69
N ARG A 2 2.66 -5.46 -8.32
CA ARG A 2 3.27 -4.32 -7.64
C ARG A 2 2.33 -3.69 -6.61
N GLU A 3 1.04 -3.68 -6.89
CA GLU A 3 0.04 -3.15 -5.95
C GLU A 3 0.05 -3.94 -4.64
N ILE A 4 0.13 -5.25 -4.72
CA ILE A 4 0.16 -6.10 -3.53
C ILE A 4 1.46 -5.89 -2.75
N GLU A 5 2.58 -5.72 -3.44
CA GLU A 5 3.85 -5.40 -2.77
C GLU A 5 3.76 -4.09 -2.00
N VAL A 6 3.18 -3.06 -2.61
CA VAL A 6 2.96 -1.77 -1.95
C VAL A 6 2.06 -1.95 -0.72
N LEU A 7 0.97 -2.70 -0.87
CA LEU A 7 0.05 -2.95 0.24
C LEU A 7 0.76 -3.65 1.41
N ASN A 8 1.56 -4.65 1.12
CA ASN A 8 2.29 -5.37 2.16
C ASN A 8 3.27 -4.46 2.89
N LEU A 9 3.98 -3.60 2.16
CA LEU A 9 4.92 -2.67 2.76
C LEU A 9 4.21 -1.61 3.60
N LEU A 10 3.06 -1.12 3.14
CA LEU A 10 2.24 -0.20 3.92
C LEU A 10 1.76 -0.85 5.20
N SER A 11 1.33 -2.10 5.13
CA SER A 11 0.87 -2.86 6.30
C SER A 11 1.99 -3.07 7.32
N SER A 12 3.22 -3.10 6.85
CA SER A 12 4.39 -3.24 7.73
C SER A 12 4.81 -1.93 8.39
N GLY A 13 4.11 -0.83 8.10
CA GLY A 13 4.41 0.47 8.67
C GLY A 13 5.46 1.25 7.91
N LYS A 14 5.78 0.86 6.68
CA LYS A 14 6.75 1.57 5.86
C LYS A 14 6.15 2.87 5.32
N ARG A 15 7.02 3.88 5.19
CA ARG A 15 6.62 5.16 4.61
C ARG A 15 6.75 5.12 3.10
N ASN A 16 6.10 6.09 2.41
CA ASN A 16 6.20 6.18 0.95
C ASN A 16 7.64 6.16 0.46
N LYS A 17 8.52 6.89 1.16
CA LYS A 17 9.93 6.95 0.81
C LYS A 17 10.58 5.57 0.89
N ASP A 18 10.31 4.83 1.95
CA ASP A 18 10.88 3.51 2.15
C ASP A 18 10.38 2.53 1.08
N ILE A 19 9.11 2.61 0.76
CA ILE A 19 8.50 1.76 -0.27
C ILE A 19 9.10 2.09 -1.63
N ALA A 20 9.24 3.37 -1.94
CA ALA A 20 9.84 3.80 -3.20
C ALA A 20 11.26 3.26 -3.35
N ASN A 21 12.05 3.32 -2.29
CA ASN A 21 13.40 2.77 -2.30
C ASN A 21 13.42 1.25 -2.44
N ALA A 22 12.54 0.58 -1.72
CA ALA A 22 12.47 -0.89 -1.74
C ALA A 22 12.09 -1.42 -3.11
N LEU A 23 11.19 -0.73 -3.81
CA LEU A 23 10.68 -1.17 -5.11
C LEU A 23 11.37 -0.47 -6.29
N ASN A 24 12.31 0.42 -6.00
CA ASN A 24 13.03 1.19 -7.01
C ASN A 24 12.10 1.99 -7.92
N ILE A 25 11.15 2.67 -7.30
CA ILE A 25 10.19 3.57 -7.96
C ILE A 25 10.20 4.89 -7.22
N ASN A 26 9.53 5.91 -7.75
CA ASN A 26 9.47 7.19 -7.06
C ASN A 26 8.28 7.25 -6.09
N GLU A 27 8.32 8.21 -5.16
CA GLU A 27 7.27 8.35 -4.14
C GLU A 27 5.92 8.69 -4.74
N LYS A 28 5.91 9.41 -5.85
CA LYS A 28 4.67 9.75 -6.54
C LYS A 28 3.98 8.49 -7.05
N THR A 29 4.74 7.53 -7.55
CA THR A 29 4.21 6.25 -8.01
C THR A 29 3.62 5.47 -6.83
N VAL A 30 4.29 5.50 -5.68
CA VAL A 30 3.76 4.87 -4.46
C VAL A 30 2.42 5.47 -4.09
N SER A 31 2.30 6.79 -4.14
CA SER A 31 1.03 7.47 -3.84
C SER A 31 -0.08 7.07 -4.80
N THR A 32 0.25 6.87 -6.07
CA THR A 32 -0.71 6.41 -7.06
C THR A 32 -1.23 5.01 -6.71
N TYR A 33 -0.32 4.09 -6.37
CA TYR A 33 -0.73 2.75 -5.94
C TYR A 33 -1.58 2.78 -4.69
N LYS A 34 -1.21 3.62 -3.72
CA LYS A 34 -1.96 3.78 -2.49
C LYS A 34 -3.39 4.24 -2.78
N THR A 35 -3.55 5.25 -3.64
CA THR A 35 -4.87 5.74 -4.03
C THR A 35 -5.71 4.65 -4.69
N ARG A 36 -5.10 3.87 -5.58
CA ARG A 36 -5.79 2.76 -6.25
C ARG A 36 -6.25 1.70 -5.24
N LEU A 37 -5.40 1.38 -4.27
CA LEU A 37 -5.73 0.41 -3.24
C LEU A 37 -6.90 0.88 -2.38
N LEU A 38 -6.92 2.15 -2.02
CA LEU A 38 -8.03 2.72 -1.24
C LEU A 38 -9.35 2.55 -1.98
N LYS A 39 -9.37 2.88 -3.27
CA LYS A 39 -10.56 2.73 -4.09
C LYS A 39 -10.95 1.27 -4.26
N LYS A 40 -9.97 0.42 -4.51
CA LYS A 40 -10.22 -1.00 -4.78
C LYS A 40 -10.83 -1.71 -3.57
N LEU A 41 -10.38 -1.36 -2.38
CA LEU A 41 -10.86 -1.96 -1.13
C LEU A 41 -12.00 -1.16 -0.50
N LYS A 42 -12.41 -0.07 -1.15
CA LYS A 42 -13.53 0.78 -0.72
C LYS A 42 -13.34 1.31 0.70
N VAL A 43 -12.14 1.79 0.99
CA VAL A 43 -11.82 2.42 2.28
C VAL A 43 -11.42 3.87 2.04
N ASP A 44 -11.55 4.69 3.08
CA ASP A 44 -11.33 6.13 2.98
C ASP A 44 -9.97 6.58 3.47
N ASN A 45 -9.25 5.74 4.20
CA ASN A 45 -8.01 6.15 4.82
C ASN A 45 -7.04 4.97 4.95
N LEU A 46 -5.79 5.30 5.26
CA LEU A 46 -4.71 4.32 5.34
C LEU A 46 -4.91 3.32 6.48
N ALA A 47 -5.44 3.77 7.61
CA ALA A 47 -5.66 2.87 8.75
C ALA A 47 -6.64 1.75 8.38
N ASP A 48 -7.72 2.10 7.71
CA ASP A 48 -8.70 1.12 7.25
C ASP A 48 -8.10 0.21 6.18
N LEU A 49 -7.26 0.76 5.30
CA LEU A 49 -6.58 -0.02 4.28
C LEU A 49 -5.71 -1.11 4.91
N ILE A 50 -4.92 -0.74 5.91
CA ILE A 50 -4.03 -1.68 6.61
C ILE A 50 -4.87 -2.74 7.34
N HIS A 51 -5.95 -2.33 8.00
CA HIS A 51 -6.84 -3.25 8.69
C HIS A 51 -7.44 -4.28 7.72
N GLN A 52 -7.91 -3.82 6.56
CA GLN A 52 -8.45 -4.70 5.53
C GLN A 52 -7.40 -5.69 5.03
N SER A 53 -6.18 -5.23 4.82
CA SER A 53 -5.12 -6.10 4.32
C SER A 53 -4.79 -7.22 5.29
N ARG A 54 -4.86 -6.95 6.59
CA ARG A 54 -4.64 -7.97 7.61
C ARG A 54 -5.75 -9.01 7.61
N MET A 55 -6.99 -8.57 7.40
CA MET A 55 -8.12 -9.47 7.36
C MET A 55 -8.10 -10.41 6.16
N PHE A 56 -7.60 -9.93 5.03
CA PHE A 56 -7.51 -10.76 3.81
C PHE A 56 -6.27 -11.65 3.78
N GLN A 57 -5.28 -11.35 4.60
CA GLN A 57 -4.04 -12.13 4.69
C GLN A 57 -3.39 -12.39 3.35
N PHE A 58 -3.02 -11.33 2.67
CA PHE A 58 -2.28 -11.43 1.42
C PHE A 58 -0.89 -12.04 1.67
N GLY A 59 -0.61 -13.09 1.00
CA GLY A 59 0.73 -13.65 1.07
C GLY A 59 0.77 -15.05 1.53
#